data_72df9e1d371356f269361bd0555f7599
#
_entry.id   72df9e1d371356f269361bd0555f7599
#
_cell.length_a   1.000
_cell.length_b   1.000
_cell.length_c   1.000
_cell.angle_alpha   90.00
_cell.angle_beta   90.00
_cell.angle_gamma   90.00
#
_symmetry.space_group_name_H-M   'P 1'
#
loop_
_entity.id
_entity.type
_entity.pdbx_description
1 polymer ?
#
loop_
_entity_poly.entity_id
_entity_poly.type
_entity_poly.pdbx_seq_one_letter_code
_entity_poly.pdbx_strand_id
1 'polypeptide(L)'
;MSVQYLASPVGVLRLWAREGKLRQIELVPAAEQDFPDPITEQAAVELQEYFAGKRTEFTVAALPCGSAFQQRVWSALSRVPYGRVVTYGALAAAIGQPTACRAVASAVGKNPLLILIPCHRVVAAAGLGGFSAGLEAKRTLLALEGVQIVEKTPFSEKFFFTFP
;
A
#
# COMPACT_ATOMS: atom_id res chain seq x y z
N MET A 1 -17.49 -14.46 6.61
CA MET A 1 -16.36 -14.08 5.73
C MET A 1 -16.91 -13.60 4.40
N SER A 2 -16.41 -12.47 3.93
CA SER A 2 -16.90 -11.83 2.70
C SER A 2 -15.75 -11.60 1.74
N VAL A 3 -16.00 -11.75 0.47
CA VAL A 3 -15.01 -11.63 -0.61
C VAL A 3 -15.63 -10.85 -1.75
N GLN A 4 -14.87 -9.93 -2.32
CA GLN A 4 -15.28 -9.19 -3.52
C GLN A 4 -14.07 -8.96 -4.41
N TYR A 5 -14.27 -9.01 -5.70
CA TYR A 5 -13.23 -8.79 -6.71
C TYR A 5 -13.46 -7.46 -7.40
N LEU A 6 -12.38 -6.75 -7.68
CA LEU A 6 -12.42 -5.43 -8.31
C LEU A 6 -11.38 -5.37 -9.43
N ALA A 7 -11.84 -5.14 -10.65
CA ALA A 7 -10.93 -4.83 -11.75
C ALA A 7 -10.37 -3.42 -11.56
N SER A 8 -9.06 -3.26 -11.74
CA SER A 8 -8.38 -1.99 -11.54
C SER A 8 -7.26 -1.79 -12.57
N PRO A 9 -6.69 -0.56 -12.65
CA PRO A 9 -5.54 -0.31 -13.54
C PRO A 9 -4.31 -1.16 -13.24
N VAL A 10 -4.19 -1.72 -12.05
CA VAL A 10 -3.06 -2.60 -11.68
C VAL A 10 -3.39 -4.08 -11.82
N GLY A 11 -4.64 -4.42 -12.13
CA GLY A 11 -5.12 -5.79 -12.25
C GLY A 11 -6.31 -6.07 -11.36
N VAL A 12 -6.67 -7.34 -11.21
CA VAL A 12 -7.81 -7.74 -10.37
C VAL A 12 -7.40 -7.77 -8.91
N LEU A 13 -8.11 -7.02 -8.09
CA LEU A 13 -7.92 -6.98 -6.64
C LEU A 13 -8.98 -7.87 -5.97
N ARG A 14 -8.54 -8.69 -5.02
CA ARG A 14 -9.39 -9.47 -4.16
C ARG A 14 -9.49 -8.78 -2.80
N LEU A 15 -10.70 -8.44 -2.42
CA LEU A 15 -11.01 -7.79 -1.14
C LEU A 15 -11.62 -8.83 -0.22
N TRP A 16 -11.06 -8.98 0.98
CA TRP A 16 -11.51 -9.95 1.95
C TRP A 16 -11.80 -9.29 3.29
N ALA A 17 -12.99 -9.53 3.83
CA ALA A 17 -13.43 -8.98 5.10
C ALA A 17 -13.94 -10.07 6.05
N ARG A 18 -13.77 -9.82 7.33
CA ARG A 18 -14.24 -10.70 8.40
C ARG A 18 -14.55 -9.88 9.65
N GLU A 19 -15.66 -10.21 10.30
CA GLU A 19 -16.05 -9.56 11.56
C GLU A 19 -16.11 -8.04 11.47
N GLY A 20 -16.68 -7.53 10.36
CA GLY A 20 -16.87 -6.10 10.15
C GLY A 20 -15.59 -5.32 9.83
N LYS A 21 -14.51 -6.00 9.47
CA LYS A 21 -13.23 -5.37 9.15
C LYS A 21 -12.66 -5.94 7.85
N LEU A 22 -12.11 -5.05 7.03
CA LEU A 22 -11.32 -5.45 5.87
C LEU A 22 -10.00 -6.04 6.37
N ARG A 23 -9.67 -7.24 5.90
CA ARG A 23 -8.50 -8.00 6.36
C ARG A 23 -7.42 -8.12 5.31
N GLN A 24 -7.81 -8.11 4.04
CA GLN A 24 -6.86 -8.31 2.95
C GLN A 24 -7.33 -7.62 1.68
N ILE A 25 -6.37 -7.02 0.99
CA ILE A 25 -6.46 -6.58 -0.40
C ILE A 25 -5.24 -7.14 -1.09
N GLU A 26 -5.42 -7.98 -2.10
CA GLU A 26 -4.32 -8.57 -2.83
C GLU A 26 -4.58 -8.58 -4.34
N LEU A 27 -3.51 -8.55 -5.11
CA LEU A 27 -3.58 -8.70 -6.56
C LEU A 27 -3.68 -10.20 -6.88
N VAL A 28 -4.66 -10.58 -7.69
CA VAL A 28 -4.90 -11.96 -8.06
C VAL A 28 -4.97 -12.12 -9.57
N PRO A 29 -4.71 -13.34 -10.12
CA PRO A 29 -4.72 -13.55 -11.57
C PRO A 29 -6.08 -13.36 -12.23
N ALA A 30 -7.18 -13.66 -11.52
CA ALA A 30 -8.51 -13.57 -12.08
C ALA A 30 -9.56 -13.42 -10.98
N ALA A 31 -10.70 -12.83 -11.32
CA ALA A 31 -11.85 -12.76 -10.43
C ALA A 31 -12.53 -14.12 -10.32
N GLU A 32 -13.02 -14.42 -9.14
CA GLU A 32 -13.88 -15.57 -8.86
C GLU A 32 -15.25 -15.04 -8.43
N GLN A 33 -16.04 -15.89 -7.78
CA GLN A 33 -17.38 -15.50 -7.35
C GLN A 33 -17.33 -14.53 -6.16
N ASP A 34 -18.10 -13.44 -6.24
CA ASP A 34 -18.26 -12.49 -5.14
C ASP A 34 -19.21 -13.03 -4.07
N PHE A 35 -18.86 -12.75 -2.82
CA PHE A 35 -19.70 -12.90 -1.63
C PHE A 35 -19.57 -11.62 -0.81
N PRO A 36 -20.15 -10.49 -1.29
CA PRO A 36 -19.90 -9.18 -0.71
C PRO A 36 -20.62 -8.98 0.63
N ASP A 37 -20.11 -7.99 1.38
CA ASP A 37 -20.80 -7.42 2.54
C ASP A 37 -20.60 -5.89 2.51
N PRO A 38 -21.19 -5.13 3.45
CA PRO A 38 -21.04 -3.68 3.45
C PRO A 38 -19.58 -3.20 3.50
N ILE A 39 -18.68 -3.96 4.14
CA ILE A 39 -17.26 -3.61 4.25
C ILE A 39 -16.54 -3.78 2.91
N THR A 40 -16.71 -4.92 2.23
CA THR A 40 -16.11 -5.11 0.91
C THR A 40 -16.68 -4.16 -0.13
N GLU A 41 -17.98 -3.87 -0.05
CA GLU A 41 -18.62 -2.90 -0.94
C GLU A 41 -18.06 -1.50 -0.74
N GLN A 42 -17.89 -1.05 0.51
CA GLN A 42 -17.28 0.24 0.82
C GLN A 42 -15.83 0.28 0.32
N ALA A 43 -15.05 -0.75 0.57
CA ALA A 43 -13.68 -0.84 0.11
C ALA A 43 -13.59 -0.73 -1.41
N ALA A 44 -14.47 -1.42 -2.13
CA ALA A 44 -14.53 -1.37 -3.59
C ALA A 44 -14.84 0.04 -4.10
N VAL A 45 -15.81 0.72 -3.50
CA VAL A 45 -16.15 2.10 -3.87
C VAL A 45 -14.97 3.04 -3.61
N GLU A 46 -14.35 2.94 -2.44
CA GLU A 46 -13.22 3.82 -2.10
C GLU A 46 -12.02 3.57 -3.01
N LEU A 47 -11.74 2.32 -3.37
CA LEU A 47 -10.68 2.00 -4.32
C LEU A 47 -11.00 2.53 -5.73
N GLN A 48 -12.24 2.41 -6.19
CA GLN A 48 -12.66 2.98 -7.47
C GLN A 48 -12.46 4.49 -7.49
N GLU A 49 -12.84 5.18 -6.42
CA GLU A 49 -12.63 6.63 -6.28
C GLU A 49 -11.14 6.98 -6.26
N TYR A 50 -10.32 6.17 -5.58
CA TYR A 50 -8.86 6.33 -5.57
C TYR A 50 -8.29 6.23 -6.99
N PHE A 51 -8.64 5.19 -7.74
CA PHE A 51 -8.16 5.01 -9.10
C PHE A 51 -8.70 6.08 -10.07
N ALA A 52 -9.84 6.68 -9.77
CA ALA A 52 -10.39 7.78 -10.55
C ALA A 52 -9.76 9.14 -10.19
N GLY A 53 -8.83 9.18 -9.24
CA GLY A 53 -8.22 10.43 -8.78
C GLY A 53 -9.10 11.28 -7.89
N LYS A 54 -10.18 10.70 -7.33
CA LYS A 54 -11.19 11.42 -6.54
C LYS A 54 -11.04 11.22 -5.04
N ARG A 55 -10.12 10.35 -4.62
CA ARG A 55 -9.92 10.02 -3.20
C ARG A 55 -8.44 9.84 -2.91
N THR A 56 -7.98 10.43 -1.82
CA THR A 56 -6.59 10.31 -1.35
C THR A 56 -6.47 9.56 -0.03
N GLU A 57 -7.55 9.41 0.71
CA GLU A 57 -7.60 8.73 2.01
C GLU A 57 -8.71 7.69 2.05
N PHE A 58 -8.52 6.64 2.85
CA PHE A 58 -9.50 5.57 3.00
C PHE A 58 -10.13 5.61 4.39
N THR A 59 -11.43 5.38 4.46
CA THR A 59 -12.20 5.39 5.70
C THR A 59 -12.77 4.03 6.07
N VAL A 60 -12.71 3.05 5.18
CA VAL A 60 -13.21 1.70 5.44
C VAL A 60 -12.52 1.09 6.67
N ALA A 61 -13.31 0.47 7.53
CA ALA A 61 -12.78 -0.21 8.70
C ALA A 61 -11.88 -1.37 8.30
N ALA A 62 -10.63 -1.35 8.73
CA ALA A 62 -9.63 -2.35 8.36
C ALA A 62 -8.83 -2.77 9.58
N LEU A 63 -8.42 -4.05 9.60
CA LEU A 63 -7.60 -4.62 10.66
C LEU A 63 -6.59 -5.58 10.07
N PRO A 64 -5.37 -5.11 9.77
CA PRO A 64 -4.32 -5.98 9.28
C PRO A 64 -3.84 -6.93 10.39
N CYS A 65 -3.60 -8.19 10.05
CA CYS A 65 -3.09 -9.18 10.97
C CYS A 65 -1.60 -9.43 10.71
N GLY A 66 -0.80 -9.37 11.75
CA GLY A 66 0.64 -9.60 11.66
C GLY A 66 1.31 -9.52 13.02
N SER A 67 2.63 -9.74 13.04
CA SER A 67 3.43 -9.64 14.25
C SER A 67 3.45 -8.21 14.82
N ALA A 68 3.89 -8.06 16.06
CA ALA A 68 4.03 -6.73 16.67
C ALA A 68 4.98 -5.84 15.85
N PHE A 69 6.07 -6.40 15.34
CA PHE A 69 7.00 -5.68 14.48
C PHE A 69 6.35 -5.23 13.18
N GLN A 70 5.64 -6.14 12.50
CA GLN A 70 4.91 -5.82 11.27
C GLN A 70 3.87 -4.72 11.50
N GLN A 71 3.12 -4.79 12.60
CA GLN A 71 2.13 -3.77 12.95
C GLN A 71 2.79 -2.40 13.14
N ARG A 72 3.97 -2.34 13.76
CA ARG A 72 4.71 -1.09 13.93
C ARG A 72 5.15 -0.51 12.59
N VAL A 73 5.66 -1.36 11.70
CA VAL A 73 6.06 -0.95 10.34
C VAL A 73 4.85 -0.43 9.56
N TRP A 74 3.75 -1.18 9.55
CA TRP A 74 2.54 -0.79 8.81
C TRP A 74 1.90 0.47 9.37
N SER A 75 1.92 0.66 10.69
CA SER A 75 1.41 1.88 11.33
C SER A 75 2.21 3.11 10.92
N ALA A 76 3.53 3.01 10.92
CA ALA A 76 4.40 4.11 10.47
C ALA A 76 4.18 4.38 8.97
N LEU A 77 4.12 3.33 8.16
CA LEU A 77 3.91 3.43 6.72
C LEU A 77 2.58 4.13 6.39
N SER A 78 1.54 3.86 7.18
CA SER A 78 0.22 4.46 6.99
C SER A 78 0.20 5.97 7.21
N ARG A 79 1.26 6.54 7.80
CA ARG A 79 1.41 8.00 7.95
C ARG A 79 1.98 8.68 6.70
N VAL A 80 2.54 7.93 5.77
CA VAL A 80 3.09 8.49 4.53
C VAL A 80 1.91 8.91 3.63
N PRO A 81 1.79 10.22 3.35
CA PRO A 81 0.61 10.71 2.65
C PRO A 81 0.63 10.41 1.15
N TYR A 82 -0.52 10.53 0.54
CA TYR A 82 -0.71 10.46 -0.90
C TYR A 82 0.25 11.38 -1.64
N GLY A 83 0.88 10.89 -2.69
CA GLY A 83 1.82 11.67 -3.51
C GLY A 83 3.20 11.86 -2.90
N ARG A 84 3.53 11.13 -1.84
CA ARG A 84 4.84 11.18 -1.18
C ARG A 84 5.46 9.80 -1.10
N VAL A 85 6.77 9.77 -0.97
CA VAL A 85 7.54 8.53 -0.82
C VAL A 85 8.49 8.63 0.38
N VAL A 86 8.91 7.47 0.89
CA VAL A 86 9.94 7.35 1.92
C VAL A 86 10.90 6.24 1.54
N THR A 87 12.12 6.30 2.03
CA THR A 87 13.06 5.18 1.88
C THR A 87 12.82 4.12 2.96
N TYR A 88 13.30 2.90 2.72
CA TYR A 88 13.29 1.86 3.75
C TYR A 88 14.06 2.29 5.00
N GLY A 89 15.18 3.02 4.81
CA GLY A 89 15.96 3.54 5.92
C GLY A 89 15.21 4.57 6.76
N ALA A 90 14.50 5.50 6.12
CA ALA A 90 13.68 6.48 6.82
C ALA A 90 12.57 5.82 7.61
N LEU A 91 11.94 4.79 7.04
CA LEU A 91 10.88 4.03 7.72
C LEU A 91 11.45 3.27 8.94
N ALA A 92 12.61 2.64 8.79
CA ALA A 92 13.30 1.96 9.89
C ALA A 92 13.64 2.94 11.03
N ALA A 93 14.15 4.11 10.70
CA ALA A 93 14.43 5.16 11.69
C ALA A 93 13.16 5.62 12.39
N ALA A 94 12.07 5.76 11.67
CA ALA A 94 10.77 6.20 12.23
C ALA A 94 10.21 5.24 13.28
N ILE A 95 10.50 3.95 13.19
CA ILE A 95 10.10 2.96 14.21
C ILE A 95 11.17 2.74 15.28
N GLY A 96 12.22 3.55 15.30
CA GLY A 96 13.29 3.49 16.29
C GLY A 96 14.29 2.36 16.07
N GLN A 97 14.37 1.80 14.87
CA GLN A 97 15.28 0.71 14.53
C GLN A 97 16.03 0.98 13.22
N PRO A 98 16.89 2.01 13.18
CA PRO A 98 17.55 2.48 11.96
C PRO A 98 18.43 1.43 11.27
N THR A 99 18.86 0.39 11.97
CA THR A 99 19.67 -0.69 11.42
C THR A 99 18.85 -1.89 10.91
N ALA A 100 17.53 -1.85 11.06
CA ALA A 100 16.64 -2.96 10.74
C ALA A 100 16.05 -2.87 9.31
N CYS A 101 16.77 -2.31 8.35
CA CYS A 101 16.26 -2.09 6.99
C CYS A 101 15.75 -3.37 6.30
N ARG A 102 16.45 -4.50 6.48
CA ARG A 102 16.02 -5.78 5.87
C ARG A 102 14.72 -6.30 6.49
N ALA A 103 14.62 -6.23 7.82
CA ALA A 103 13.40 -6.66 8.51
C ALA A 103 12.22 -5.74 8.15
N VAL A 104 12.47 -4.44 8.04
CA VAL A 104 11.47 -3.47 7.59
C VAL A 104 11.03 -3.77 6.15
N ALA A 105 11.96 -4.01 5.24
CA ALA A 105 11.64 -4.35 3.85
C ALA A 105 10.79 -5.64 3.77
N SER A 106 11.12 -6.64 4.58
CA SER A 106 10.33 -7.88 4.68
C SER A 106 8.91 -7.60 5.17
N ALA A 107 8.75 -6.78 6.21
CA ALA A 107 7.44 -6.41 6.74
C ALA A 107 6.61 -5.61 5.72
N VAL A 108 7.25 -4.69 4.99
CA VAL A 108 6.60 -3.93 3.90
C VAL A 108 6.11 -4.89 2.82
N GLY A 109 6.93 -5.87 2.43
CA GLY A 109 6.56 -6.88 1.42
C GLY A 109 5.42 -7.82 1.86
N LYS A 110 5.16 -7.94 3.15
CA LYS A 110 4.08 -8.77 3.70
C LYS A 110 2.81 -7.99 4.03
N ASN A 111 2.71 -6.76 3.56
CA ASN A 111 1.52 -5.94 3.73
C ASN A 111 0.25 -6.67 3.26
N PRO A 112 -0.73 -6.89 4.15
CA PRO A 112 -1.97 -7.59 3.77
C PRO A 112 -3.00 -6.68 3.10
N LEU A 113 -2.85 -5.36 3.19
CA LEU A 113 -3.84 -4.39 2.72
C LEU A 113 -3.23 -3.48 1.66
N LEU A 114 -3.04 -4.04 0.46
CA LEU A 114 -2.47 -3.31 -0.67
C LEU A 114 -3.19 -1.97 -0.86
N ILE A 115 -2.45 -0.90 -1.11
CA ILE A 115 -2.93 0.47 -1.31
C ILE A 115 -3.38 1.15 -0.02
N LEU A 116 -4.22 0.54 0.81
CA LEU A 116 -4.65 1.13 2.07
C LEU A 116 -3.45 1.35 3.01
N ILE A 117 -2.60 0.34 3.14
CA ILE A 117 -1.28 0.50 3.75
C ILE A 117 -0.34 0.74 2.57
N PRO A 118 0.20 1.94 2.40
CA PRO A 118 0.78 2.36 1.13
C PRO A 118 2.21 1.86 0.90
N CYS A 119 2.38 0.55 0.83
CA CYS A 119 3.70 -0.06 0.61
C CYS A 119 4.34 0.36 -0.73
N HIS A 120 3.55 0.80 -1.69
CA HIS A 120 4.05 1.37 -2.95
C HIS A 120 4.79 2.70 -2.77
N ARG A 121 4.63 3.37 -1.63
CA ARG A 121 5.30 4.63 -1.30
C ARG A 121 6.66 4.44 -0.64
N VAL A 122 7.13 3.21 -0.49
CA VAL A 122 8.48 2.93 0.04
C VAL A 122 9.40 2.64 -1.14
N VAL A 123 10.51 3.37 -1.21
CA VAL A 123 11.47 3.30 -2.32
C VAL A 123 12.86 3.03 -1.79
N ALA A 124 13.75 2.55 -2.66
CA ALA A 124 15.18 2.43 -2.34
C ALA A 124 15.85 3.80 -2.41
N ALA A 125 17.00 3.96 -1.76
CA ALA A 125 17.75 5.22 -1.77
C ALA A 125 18.13 5.69 -3.18
N ALA A 126 18.36 4.74 -4.10
CA ALA A 126 18.82 5.04 -5.46
C ALA A 126 17.83 4.61 -6.55
N GLY A 127 16.56 4.36 -6.22
CA GLY A 127 15.59 3.93 -7.23
C GLY A 127 14.26 3.47 -6.67
N LEU A 128 13.51 2.76 -7.48
CA LEU A 128 12.14 2.37 -7.19
C LEU A 128 12.01 1.37 -6.02
N GLY A 129 13.01 0.51 -5.83
CA GLY A 129 12.93 -0.59 -4.88
C GLY A 129 12.02 -1.72 -5.37
N GLY A 130 11.72 -2.66 -4.46
CA GLY A 130 10.85 -3.77 -4.76
C GLY A 130 9.37 -3.49 -4.49
N PHE A 131 8.51 -4.42 -4.92
CA PHE A 131 7.08 -4.39 -4.62
C PHE A 131 6.49 -5.79 -4.81
N SER A 132 5.76 -6.28 -3.81
CA SER A 132 5.22 -7.65 -3.84
C SER A 132 4.22 -7.88 -4.98
N ALA A 133 3.47 -6.85 -5.37
CA ALA A 133 2.52 -6.92 -6.49
C ALA A 133 3.17 -6.65 -7.86
N GLY A 134 4.50 -6.45 -7.91
CA GLY A 134 5.25 -6.20 -9.13
C GLY A 134 5.57 -4.73 -9.37
N LEU A 135 6.70 -4.47 -10.00
CA LEU A 135 7.21 -3.11 -10.22
C LEU A 135 6.31 -2.29 -11.15
N GLU A 136 5.65 -2.93 -12.10
CA GLU A 136 4.72 -2.22 -13.00
C GLU A 136 3.52 -1.67 -12.23
N ALA A 137 2.94 -2.45 -11.32
CA ALA A 137 1.88 -1.99 -10.43
C ALA A 137 2.36 -0.83 -9.57
N LYS A 138 3.56 -0.90 -9.02
CA LYS A 138 4.17 0.17 -8.23
C LYS A 138 4.29 1.46 -9.03
N ARG A 139 4.79 1.38 -10.26
CA ARG A 139 4.90 2.54 -11.16
C ARG A 139 3.54 3.15 -11.44
N THR A 140 2.54 2.31 -11.71
CA THR A 140 1.18 2.77 -11.98
C THR A 140 0.60 3.53 -10.79
N LEU A 141 0.75 2.98 -9.58
CA LEU A 141 0.24 3.61 -8.36
C LEU A 141 0.95 4.94 -8.07
N LEU A 142 2.27 4.98 -8.16
CA LEU A 142 3.03 6.22 -7.94
C LEU A 142 2.70 7.29 -8.99
N ALA A 143 2.59 6.92 -10.26
CA ALA A 143 2.21 7.84 -11.32
C ALA A 143 0.80 8.38 -11.11
N LEU A 144 -0.14 7.54 -10.70
CA LEU A 144 -1.50 7.94 -10.35
C LEU A 144 -1.50 9.01 -9.25
N GLU A 145 -0.60 8.87 -8.27
CA GLU A 145 -0.46 9.81 -7.16
C GLU A 145 0.34 11.06 -7.53
N GLY A 146 0.78 11.20 -8.76
CA GLY A 146 1.52 12.36 -9.23
C GLY A 146 3.01 12.33 -8.93
N VAL A 147 3.55 11.19 -8.48
CA VAL A 147 4.98 11.04 -8.23
C VAL A 147 5.70 10.76 -9.54
N GLN A 148 6.64 11.63 -9.92
CA GLN A 148 7.45 11.46 -11.11
C GLN A 148 8.59 10.48 -10.85
N ILE A 149 8.65 9.42 -11.66
CA ILE A 149 9.66 8.37 -11.57
C ILE A 149 10.73 8.65 -12.62
N VAL A 150 12.00 8.76 -12.17
CA VAL A 150 13.16 8.96 -13.03
C VAL A 150 14.03 7.72 -12.97
N GLU A 151 14.26 7.07 -14.12
CA GLU A 151 14.90 5.74 -14.17
C GLU A 151 16.35 5.69 -13.68
N LYS A 152 17.08 6.79 -13.79
CA LYS A 152 18.53 6.82 -13.53
C LYS A 152 18.96 7.71 -12.37
N THR A 153 18.02 8.36 -11.71
CA THR A 153 18.32 9.24 -10.60
C THR A 153 17.34 8.97 -9.46
N PRO A 154 17.72 9.26 -8.20
CA PRO A 154 16.78 9.18 -7.09
C PRO A 154 15.59 10.12 -7.33
N PHE A 155 14.49 9.82 -6.67
CA PHE A 155 13.30 10.65 -6.70
C PHE A 155 13.64 12.09 -6.30
N SER A 156 12.95 13.08 -6.88
CA SER A 156 13.09 14.46 -6.49
C SER A 156 12.74 14.64 -5.00
N GLU A 157 13.52 15.47 -4.29
CA GLU A 157 13.32 15.74 -2.86
C GLU A 157 11.91 16.19 -2.51
N LYS A 158 11.22 16.88 -3.43
CA LYS A 158 9.84 17.35 -3.20
C LYS A 158 8.84 16.22 -2.95
N PHE A 159 9.14 14.99 -3.36
CA PHE A 159 8.27 13.83 -3.14
C PHE A 159 8.53 13.11 -1.83
N PHE A 160 9.64 13.37 -1.16
CA PHE A 160 9.96 12.68 0.09
C PHE A 160 9.18 13.24 1.26
N PHE A 161 8.59 12.33 2.02
CA PHE A 161 7.96 12.62 3.30
C PHE A 161 9.00 12.51 4.42
N THR A 162 8.94 13.44 5.36
CA THR A 162 9.77 13.41 6.57
C THR A 162 8.86 13.15 7.77
N PHE A 163 9.14 12.10 8.52
CA PHE A 163 8.42 11.83 9.76
C PHE A 163 8.69 12.93 10.78
N PRO A 164 7.66 13.44 11.46
CA PRO A 164 7.83 14.45 12.49
C PRO A 164 8.52 13.93 13.74
#